data_16f7fe796d19fa1dfda7889ba83dd410
#
_entry.id   16f7fe796d19fa1dfda7889ba83dd410
#
_cell.length_a   1.000
_cell.length_b   1.000
_cell.length_c   1.000
_cell.angle_alpha   90.00
_cell.angle_beta   90.00
_cell.angle_gamma   90.00
#
_symmetry.space_group_name_H-M   'P 1'
#
loop_
_entity.id
_entity.type
_entity.pdbx_description
1 polymer ?
#
loop_
_entity_poly.entity_id
_entity_poly.type
_entity_poly.pdbx_seq_one_letter_code
_entity_poly.pdbx_strand_id
1 'polypeptide(L)'
;MGRPKRLYPLGRYRLRVPKDAETDKAYPVVLEYTWNRQIIRKTTNVFAKIADWNQNGNQGRGELRVSYGSEYKRLNQLLLSRVERIDSLLAEYNERNPNQITAEVVAGFLADKPLARRDQGKDFVEFALERLSSDYSRNRIGRSRYENGKSCMNIFQTFLRATKQGSYRPDAIYVGDMTPELLDSYITWRREVKLNSDATINHALTPILKACAYASEMGMMDPAINARIQDMRIVSKVSLSEDEAEFDGKSLTKEQMFSLLEYYKTSPEPRRKEFLEMFFFAFHACGLRVVDVMTLQWKHIDFARKELRKIMIKTNKRHVIPLTEPALNILHRWQEKRAGCRYVFNLVKDDLDLDDAEALYKARNNATKCINQSLAVVGEQIGLPFSLSMHAARHSFAVFALNKGLSMSVVSRVLGHGSTDVTEKVYAKFLPETLSAEVARLKEDFVSLEIV
;
A
#
# COMPACT_ATOMS: atom_id res chain seq x y z
N MET A 1 29.61 30.99 -46.44
CA MET A 1 28.86 30.76 -45.18
C MET A 1 28.88 29.26 -44.85
N GLY A 2 29.50 28.83 -43.73
CA GLY A 2 29.49 27.43 -43.32
C GLY A 2 28.08 26.98 -42.98
N ARG A 3 27.73 25.69 -43.26
CA ARG A 3 26.45 25.12 -42.80
C ARG A 3 26.31 25.27 -41.29
N PRO A 4 25.15 25.68 -40.77
CA PRO A 4 24.95 25.78 -39.33
C PRO A 4 25.22 24.42 -38.65
N LYS A 5 25.94 24.45 -37.56
CA LYS A 5 26.31 23.23 -36.79
C LYS A 5 25.02 22.64 -36.22
N ARG A 6 24.71 21.39 -36.58
CA ARG A 6 23.52 20.70 -36.03
C ARG A 6 23.71 20.46 -34.55
N LEU A 7 22.65 20.64 -33.76
CA LEU A 7 22.64 20.44 -32.33
C LEU A 7 22.43 18.97 -31.94
N TYR A 8 21.87 18.17 -32.83
CA TYR A 8 21.66 16.73 -32.66
C TYR A 8 21.72 16.01 -34.02
N PRO A 9 22.01 14.68 -34.05
CA PRO A 9 22.07 13.92 -35.29
C PRO A 9 20.67 13.66 -35.86
N LEU A 10 20.59 13.55 -37.20
CA LEU A 10 19.39 13.09 -37.88
C LEU A 10 19.63 11.72 -38.52
N GLY A 11 18.62 10.86 -38.40
CA GLY A 11 18.66 9.50 -38.89
C GLY A 11 18.47 9.41 -40.39
N ARG A 12 19.11 8.42 -41.00
CA ARG A 12 18.90 8.05 -42.41
C ARG A 12 18.98 6.53 -42.57
N TYR A 13 18.28 6.02 -43.53
CA TYR A 13 18.39 4.63 -43.92
C TYR A 13 19.44 4.43 -45.00
N ARG A 14 20.17 3.32 -44.95
CA ARG A 14 21.09 2.88 -45.95
C ARG A 14 20.91 1.42 -46.30
N LEU A 15 21.06 1.07 -47.57
CA LEU A 15 21.20 -0.32 -47.96
C LEU A 15 22.64 -0.75 -47.65
N ARG A 16 22.82 -1.80 -46.84
CA ARG A 16 24.14 -2.32 -46.49
C ARG A 16 24.63 -3.32 -47.50
N VAL A 17 25.28 -2.82 -48.51
CA VAL A 17 25.80 -3.60 -49.62
C VAL A 17 27.28 -3.93 -49.39
N PRO A 18 27.71 -5.22 -49.44
CA PRO A 18 29.14 -5.58 -49.41
C PRO A 18 29.87 -5.14 -50.71
N LYS A 19 31.22 -5.18 -50.70
CA LYS A 19 32.01 -4.77 -51.89
C LYS A 19 31.77 -5.66 -53.10
N ASP A 20 31.52 -6.95 -52.86
CA ASP A 20 31.30 -7.97 -53.90
C ASP A 20 29.81 -8.29 -54.03
N ALA A 21 29.00 -7.26 -54.14
CA ALA A 21 27.53 -7.42 -54.13
C ALA A 21 26.98 -7.91 -55.47
N GLU A 22 26.12 -8.91 -55.38
CA GLU A 22 25.31 -9.39 -56.52
C GLU A 22 24.09 -8.49 -56.71
N THR A 23 23.80 -8.13 -57.98
CA THR A 23 22.71 -7.18 -58.30
C THR A 23 21.32 -7.71 -57.96
N ASP A 24 21.12 -9.03 -58.02
CA ASP A 24 19.82 -9.70 -57.79
C ASP A 24 19.56 -10.09 -56.31
N LYS A 25 20.56 -9.95 -55.47
CA LYS A 25 20.46 -10.29 -54.04
C LYS A 25 19.89 -9.15 -53.22
N ALA A 26 19.02 -9.49 -52.27
CA ALA A 26 18.49 -8.51 -51.34
C ALA A 26 19.45 -8.29 -50.16
N TYR A 27 19.65 -7.04 -49.77
CA TYR A 27 20.54 -6.63 -48.68
C TYR A 27 19.74 -5.93 -47.58
N PRO A 28 20.20 -5.98 -46.34
CA PRO A 28 19.49 -5.36 -45.23
C PRO A 28 19.52 -3.82 -45.31
N VAL A 29 18.37 -3.21 -45.10
CA VAL A 29 18.24 -1.78 -44.86
C VAL A 29 18.61 -1.53 -43.39
N VAL A 30 19.54 -0.59 -43.14
CA VAL A 30 19.99 -0.20 -41.80
C VAL A 30 19.66 1.25 -41.51
N LEU A 31 19.18 1.53 -40.32
CA LEU A 31 19.06 2.89 -39.81
C LEU A 31 20.41 3.35 -39.29
N GLU A 32 20.91 4.48 -39.80
CA GLU A 32 22.24 5.02 -39.48
C GLU A 32 22.12 6.45 -38.95
N TYR A 33 22.82 6.71 -37.86
CA TYR A 33 23.10 8.03 -37.29
C TYR A 33 24.59 8.27 -37.30
N THR A 34 25.01 9.48 -37.70
CA THR A 34 26.41 9.91 -37.63
C THR A 34 26.52 11.07 -36.68
N TRP A 35 27.29 10.90 -35.60
CA TRP A 35 27.50 11.92 -34.59
C TRP A 35 28.94 11.89 -34.06
N ASN A 36 29.55 13.05 -33.95
CA ASN A 36 30.94 13.20 -33.44
C ASN A 36 31.93 12.22 -34.13
N ARG A 37 31.85 12.07 -35.44
CA ARG A 37 32.64 11.13 -36.28
C ARG A 37 32.40 9.64 -35.99
N GLN A 38 31.44 9.31 -35.17
CA GLN A 38 31.02 7.92 -34.92
C GLN A 38 29.76 7.59 -35.73
N ILE A 39 29.70 6.38 -36.23
CA ILE A 39 28.54 5.87 -37.00
C ILE A 39 27.87 4.80 -36.16
N ILE A 40 26.59 5.04 -35.87
CA ILE A 40 25.76 4.17 -35.04
C ILE A 40 24.70 3.56 -35.95
N ARG A 41 24.55 2.25 -35.97
CA ARG A 41 23.65 1.52 -36.87
C ARG A 41 22.76 0.55 -36.14
N LYS A 42 21.53 0.42 -36.65
CA LYS A 42 20.60 -0.67 -36.29
C LYS A 42 20.03 -1.28 -37.56
N THR A 43 20.12 -2.60 -37.68
CA THR A 43 19.51 -3.35 -38.79
C THR A 43 17.99 -3.30 -38.67
N THR A 44 17.30 -3.12 -39.78
CA THR A 44 15.84 -3.27 -39.84
C THR A 44 15.50 -4.68 -40.33
N ASN A 45 14.22 -5.05 -40.25
CA ASN A 45 13.74 -6.29 -40.87
C ASN A 45 13.37 -6.12 -42.33
N VAL A 46 13.81 -5.02 -42.97
CA VAL A 46 13.57 -4.73 -44.38
C VAL A 46 14.82 -5.07 -45.17
N PHE A 47 14.64 -5.81 -46.24
CA PHE A 47 15.70 -6.20 -47.18
C PHE A 47 15.29 -5.69 -48.57
N ALA A 48 16.22 -5.15 -49.34
CA ALA A 48 15.96 -4.66 -50.70
C ALA A 48 17.09 -5.03 -51.66
N LYS A 49 16.78 -5.19 -52.92
CA LYS A 49 17.79 -5.26 -53.97
C LYS A 49 18.35 -3.85 -54.24
N ILE A 50 19.53 -3.76 -54.84
CA ILE A 50 20.16 -2.49 -55.15
C ILE A 50 19.25 -1.64 -56.07
N ALA A 51 18.60 -2.26 -57.05
CA ALA A 51 17.68 -1.62 -57.99
C ALA A 51 16.42 -1.03 -57.30
N ASP A 52 15.99 -1.64 -56.19
CA ASP A 52 14.78 -1.30 -55.45
C ASP A 52 15.00 -0.24 -54.37
N TRP A 53 16.24 0.23 -54.20
CA TRP A 53 16.60 1.22 -53.20
C TRP A 53 16.95 2.58 -53.77
N ASN A 54 16.40 3.65 -53.20
CA ASN A 54 16.72 5.04 -53.52
C ASN A 54 17.37 5.72 -52.29
N GLN A 55 18.71 5.87 -52.33
CA GLN A 55 19.44 6.46 -51.20
C GLN A 55 19.12 7.95 -51.01
N ASN A 56 18.78 8.68 -52.05
CA ASN A 56 18.48 10.11 -52.04
C ASN A 56 16.98 10.40 -51.86
N GLY A 57 16.14 9.38 -51.87
CA GLY A 57 14.70 9.50 -51.68
C GLY A 57 14.37 9.94 -50.25
N ASN A 58 13.12 10.38 -50.08
CA ASN A 58 12.60 10.85 -48.82
C ASN A 58 13.50 11.92 -48.15
N GLN A 59 13.81 12.98 -48.89
CA GLN A 59 14.68 14.10 -48.47
C GLN A 59 16.10 13.67 -48.03
N GLY A 60 16.65 12.63 -48.67
CA GLY A 60 17.97 12.10 -48.38
C GLY A 60 18.00 11.09 -47.21
N ARG A 61 16.85 10.69 -46.71
CA ARG A 61 16.73 9.68 -45.64
C ARG A 61 16.76 8.24 -46.18
N GLY A 62 16.59 8.04 -47.51
CA GLY A 62 16.52 6.73 -48.13
C GLY A 62 15.10 6.13 -48.15
N GLU A 63 14.73 5.49 -49.25
CA GLU A 63 13.41 4.88 -49.43
C GLU A 63 13.44 3.69 -50.41
N LEU A 64 12.42 2.82 -50.33
CA LEU A 64 12.16 1.77 -51.31
C LEU A 64 11.50 2.38 -52.54
N ARG A 65 11.90 1.91 -53.76
CA ARG A 65 11.28 2.27 -55.04
C ARG A 65 10.03 1.45 -55.29
N VAL A 66 9.25 1.92 -56.28
CA VAL A 66 8.03 1.20 -56.76
C VAL A 66 8.35 -0.22 -57.22
N SER A 67 9.56 -0.45 -57.77
CA SER A 67 10.04 -1.75 -58.24
C SER A 67 10.13 -2.81 -57.15
N TYR A 68 10.12 -2.40 -55.86
CA TYR A 68 10.11 -3.31 -54.73
C TYR A 68 8.83 -4.17 -54.64
N GLY A 69 7.71 -3.67 -55.18
CA GLY A 69 6.42 -4.36 -55.18
C GLY A 69 5.34 -3.63 -54.36
N SER A 70 4.18 -4.25 -54.15
CA SER A 70 3.00 -3.63 -53.58
C SER A 70 3.19 -3.06 -52.13
N GLU A 71 4.10 -3.61 -51.36
CA GLU A 71 4.37 -3.25 -50.00
C GLU A 71 5.23 -1.99 -49.80
N TYR A 72 5.83 -1.43 -50.89
CA TYR A 72 6.82 -0.36 -50.76
C TYR A 72 6.28 0.89 -50.06
N LYS A 73 5.03 1.28 -50.28
CA LYS A 73 4.42 2.46 -49.64
C LYS A 73 4.29 2.26 -48.14
N ARG A 74 3.77 1.11 -47.71
CA ARG A 74 3.59 0.76 -46.31
C ARG A 74 4.92 0.70 -45.56
N LEU A 75 5.92 0.05 -46.14
CA LEU A 75 7.25 -0.05 -45.56
C LEU A 75 7.95 1.30 -45.47
N ASN A 76 7.87 2.13 -46.52
CA ASN A 76 8.42 3.49 -46.49
C ASN A 76 7.79 4.35 -45.38
N GLN A 77 6.47 4.25 -45.21
CA GLN A 77 5.76 4.96 -44.14
C GLN A 77 6.21 4.48 -42.74
N LEU A 78 6.42 3.18 -42.57
CA LEU A 78 6.90 2.58 -41.33
C LEU A 78 8.35 2.98 -41.02
N LEU A 79 9.22 2.99 -42.02
CA LEU A 79 10.60 3.47 -41.91
C LEU A 79 10.62 4.97 -41.56
N LEU A 80 9.81 5.79 -42.23
CA LEU A 80 9.73 7.22 -41.99
C LEU A 80 9.27 7.52 -40.57
N SER A 81 8.15 6.95 -40.14
CA SER A 81 7.60 7.17 -38.81
C SER A 81 8.60 6.78 -37.72
N ARG A 82 9.37 5.71 -37.91
CA ARG A 82 10.38 5.27 -36.95
C ARG A 82 11.55 6.25 -36.83
N VAL A 83 12.09 6.74 -37.97
CA VAL A 83 13.21 7.69 -37.94
C VAL A 83 12.77 9.04 -37.37
N GLU A 84 11.59 9.52 -37.69
CA GLU A 84 11.02 10.77 -37.17
C GLU A 84 10.80 10.70 -35.67
N ARG A 85 10.29 9.57 -35.17
CA ARG A 85 10.15 9.34 -33.72
C ARG A 85 11.49 9.44 -32.99
N ILE A 86 12.54 8.80 -33.53
CA ILE A 86 13.86 8.83 -32.89
C ILE A 86 14.49 10.23 -32.98
N ASP A 87 14.35 10.90 -34.10
CA ASP A 87 14.81 12.27 -34.29
C ASP A 87 14.13 13.24 -33.33
N SER A 88 12.82 13.09 -33.10
CA SER A 88 12.06 13.89 -32.11
C SER A 88 12.56 13.61 -30.66
N LEU A 89 12.79 12.36 -30.31
CA LEU A 89 13.35 12.01 -28.99
C LEU A 89 14.74 12.59 -28.78
N LEU A 90 15.59 12.61 -29.81
CA LEU A 90 16.91 13.24 -29.77
C LEU A 90 16.84 14.77 -29.64
N ALA A 91 15.87 15.40 -30.32
CA ALA A 91 15.62 16.83 -30.20
C ALA A 91 15.19 17.18 -28.77
N GLU A 92 14.19 16.48 -28.20
CA GLU A 92 13.72 16.66 -26.83
C GLU A 92 14.85 16.41 -25.80
N TYR A 93 15.66 15.37 -26.04
CA TYR A 93 16.82 15.11 -25.17
C TYR A 93 17.81 16.26 -25.19
N ASN A 94 18.09 16.82 -26.37
CA ASN A 94 19.01 17.96 -26.51
C ASN A 94 18.46 19.23 -25.86
N GLU A 95 17.15 19.48 -25.90
CA GLU A 95 16.50 20.60 -25.20
C GLU A 95 16.69 20.51 -23.69
N ARG A 96 16.53 19.30 -23.14
CA ARG A 96 16.68 19.05 -21.70
C ARG A 96 18.14 18.95 -21.25
N ASN A 97 19.05 18.52 -22.14
CA ASN A 97 20.45 18.28 -21.89
C ASN A 97 21.33 18.89 -22.99
N PRO A 98 21.49 20.20 -23.07
CA PRO A 98 22.23 20.87 -24.14
C PRO A 98 23.68 20.34 -24.27
N ASN A 99 24.07 19.97 -25.48
CA ASN A 99 25.41 19.47 -25.83
C ASN A 99 25.83 18.14 -25.17
N GLN A 100 24.92 17.36 -24.59
CA GLN A 100 25.22 16.08 -23.94
C GLN A 100 24.90 14.84 -24.79
N ILE A 101 24.55 15.01 -26.06
CA ILE A 101 24.30 13.87 -26.96
C ILE A 101 25.63 13.16 -27.26
N THR A 102 25.73 11.91 -26.82
CA THR A 102 26.85 11.00 -27.12
C THR A 102 26.40 9.89 -28.07
N ALA A 103 27.34 9.14 -28.62
CA ALA A 103 27.04 7.97 -29.46
C ALA A 103 26.24 6.91 -28.69
N GLU A 104 26.48 6.77 -27.38
CA GLU A 104 25.76 5.83 -26.52
C GLU A 104 24.30 6.25 -26.30
N VAL A 105 24.03 7.56 -26.18
CA VAL A 105 22.68 8.12 -26.13
C VAL A 105 21.91 7.79 -27.39
N VAL A 106 22.51 8.01 -28.56
CA VAL A 106 21.92 7.66 -29.86
C VAL A 106 21.69 6.15 -29.97
N ALA A 107 22.66 5.33 -29.53
CA ALA A 107 22.52 3.87 -29.54
C ALA A 107 21.39 3.38 -28.62
N GLY A 108 21.18 4.03 -27.49
CA GLY A 108 20.08 3.75 -26.57
C GLY A 108 18.71 3.97 -27.24
N PHE A 109 18.49 5.12 -27.89
CA PHE A 109 17.25 5.40 -28.63
C PHE A 109 17.04 4.45 -29.81
N LEU A 110 18.12 4.06 -30.52
CA LEU A 110 18.06 3.07 -31.57
C LEU A 110 17.67 1.67 -31.09
N ALA A 111 18.09 1.30 -29.89
CA ALA A 111 17.83 -0.02 -29.33
C ALA A 111 16.40 -0.18 -28.79
N ASP A 112 15.57 0.88 -28.81
CA ASP A 112 14.29 0.94 -28.09
C ASP A 112 14.45 0.58 -26.59
N LYS A 113 15.66 0.66 -26.10
CA LYS A 113 15.91 0.59 -24.65
C LYS A 113 15.61 1.98 -24.08
N PRO A 114 14.87 2.07 -22.98
CA PRO A 114 14.83 3.31 -22.24
C PRO A 114 16.30 3.74 -22.03
N LEU A 115 16.65 4.95 -22.43
CA LEU A 115 17.98 5.48 -22.14
C LEU A 115 18.11 5.41 -20.63
N ALA A 116 19.01 4.57 -20.16
CA ALA A 116 19.48 4.69 -18.80
C ALA A 116 19.97 6.14 -18.68
N ARG A 117 19.19 6.99 -18.02
CA ARG A 117 19.61 8.35 -17.68
C ARG A 117 20.90 8.17 -16.90
N ARG A 118 22.03 8.58 -17.48
CA ARG A 118 23.32 8.64 -16.79
C ARG A 118 23.41 9.73 -15.71
N ASP A 119 22.36 10.49 -15.49
CA ASP A 119 22.11 11.03 -14.17
C ASP A 119 21.83 9.84 -13.27
N GLN A 120 22.72 9.61 -12.32
CA GLN A 120 22.61 8.55 -11.31
C GLN A 120 21.23 8.66 -10.66
N GLY A 121 20.23 8.07 -11.32
CA GLY A 121 18.85 8.08 -10.88
C GLY A 121 18.85 7.51 -9.47
N LYS A 122 18.32 8.27 -8.52
CA LYS A 122 18.21 7.78 -7.15
C LYS A 122 17.39 6.49 -7.12
N ASP A 123 17.87 5.50 -6.39
CA ASP A 123 17.10 4.28 -6.15
C ASP A 123 15.74 4.63 -5.56
N PHE A 124 14.67 4.06 -6.09
CA PHE A 124 13.31 4.39 -5.67
C PHE A 124 13.03 3.97 -4.22
N VAL A 125 13.50 2.79 -3.82
CA VAL A 125 13.29 2.31 -2.45
C VAL A 125 14.06 3.17 -1.46
N GLU A 126 15.31 3.51 -1.76
CA GLU A 126 16.14 4.39 -0.95
C GLU A 126 15.53 5.80 -0.85
N PHE A 127 15.09 6.36 -1.97
CA PHE A 127 14.40 7.65 -2.03
C PHE A 127 13.12 7.66 -1.17
N ALA A 128 12.31 6.62 -1.27
CA ALA A 128 11.08 6.49 -0.47
C ALA A 128 11.39 6.36 1.03
N LEU A 129 12.42 5.60 1.39
CA LEU A 129 12.86 5.43 2.79
C LEU A 129 13.42 6.72 3.38
N GLU A 130 14.21 7.49 2.62
CA GLU A 130 14.71 8.80 3.06
C GLU A 130 13.53 9.78 3.27
N ARG A 131 12.55 9.78 2.36
CA ARG A 131 11.35 10.59 2.53
C ARG A 131 10.59 10.22 3.80
N LEU A 132 10.36 8.93 4.04
CA LEU A 132 9.72 8.45 5.27
C LEU A 132 10.50 8.85 6.52
N SER A 133 11.84 8.76 6.49
CA SER A 133 12.71 9.17 7.59
C SER A 133 12.62 10.67 7.85
N SER A 134 12.63 11.50 6.79
CA SER A 134 12.45 12.94 6.88
C SER A 134 11.07 13.33 7.44
N ASP A 135 10.00 12.66 7.02
CA ASP A 135 8.66 12.93 7.53
C ASP A 135 8.53 12.51 9.02
N TYR A 136 9.20 11.44 9.42
CA TYR A 136 9.24 11.01 10.82
C TYR A 136 10.05 11.98 11.69
N SER A 137 11.27 12.36 11.28
CA SER A 137 12.12 13.30 12.02
C SER A 137 11.50 14.69 12.20
N ARG A 138 10.64 15.08 11.24
CA ARG A 138 9.86 16.34 11.31
C ARG A 138 8.50 16.19 11.99
N ASN A 139 8.23 15.08 12.65
CA ASN A 139 6.96 14.78 13.32
C ASN A 139 5.71 14.85 12.41
N ARG A 140 5.87 14.71 11.08
CA ARG A 140 4.75 14.68 10.12
C ARG A 140 4.01 13.34 10.14
N ILE A 141 4.70 12.28 10.51
CA ILE A 141 4.16 10.94 10.67
C ILE A 141 4.61 10.33 12.00
N GLY A 142 3.73 9.57 12.64
CA GLY A 142 4.06 8.83 13.86
C GLY A 142 4.86 7.55 13.57
N ARG A 143 5.53 7.01 14.60
CA ARG A 143 6.40 5.82 14.56
C ARG A 143 5.75 4.63 13.82
N SER A 144 4.50 4.29 14.13
CA SER A 144 3.80 3.19 13.47
C SER A 144 3.70 3.36 11.95
N ARG A 145 3.44 4.57 11.47
CA ARG A 145 3.34 4.85 10.02
C ARG A 145 4.71 4.76 9.36
N TYR A 146 5.75 5.21 10.05
CA TYR A 146 7.13 5.09 9.60
C TYR A 146 7.53 3.61 9.42
N GLU A 147 7.33 2.78 10.45
CA GLU A 147 7.70 1.35 10.40
C GLU A 147 6.86 0.57 9.36
N ASN A 148 5.57 0.87 9.26
CA ASN A 148 4.74 0.28 8.22
C ASN A 148 5.21 0.67 6.81
N GLY A 149 5.58 1.93 6.60
CA GLY A 149 6.13 2.40 5.33
C GLY A 149 7.42 1.66 4.97
N LYS A 150 8.35 1.50 5.92
CA LYS A 150 9.57 0.69 5.73
C LYS A 150 9.26 -0.75 5.34
N SER A 151 8.32 -1.38 6.05
CA SER A 151 7.90 -2.75 5.74
C SER A 151 7.34 -2.86 4.32
N CYS A 152 6.52 -1.89 3.88
CA CYS A 152 5.98 -1.86 2.52
C CYS A 152 7.09 -1.73 1.46
N MET A 153 8.09 -0.86 1.69
CA MET A 153 9.25 -0.72 0.80
C MET A 153 10.08 -2.00 0.72
N ASN A 154 10.34 -2.66 1.83
CA ASN A 154 11.05 -3.95 1.86
C ASN A 154 10.30 -5.04 1.08
N ILE A 155 8.97 -5.07 1.16
CA ILE A 155 8.15 -6.01 0.38
C ILE A 155 8.20 -5.65 -1.10
N PHE A 156 8.18 -4.37 -1.47
CA PHE A 156 8.33 -3.93 -2.86
C PHE A 156 9.70 -4.34 -3.42
N GLN A 157 10.78 -4.17 -2.67
CA GLN A 157 12.11 -4.65 -3.05
C GLN A 157 12.15 -6.18 -3.21
N THR A 158 11.44 -6.92 -2.34
CA THR A 158 11.30 -8.38 -2.45
C THR A 158 10.59 -8.77 -3.75
N PHE A 159 9.56 -8.02 -4.16
CA PHE A 159 8.89 -8.21 -5.44
C PHE A 159 9.85 -7.98 -6.61
N LEU A 160 10.58 -6.86 -6.64
CA LEU A 160 11.54 -6.58 -7.71
C LEU A 160 12.56 -7.71 -7.85
N ARG A 161 13.09 -8.20 -6.73
CA ARG A 161 14.06 -9.32 -6.70
C ARG A 161 13.43 -10.62 -7.23
N ALA A 162 12.23 -10.95 -6.81
CA ALA A 162 11.54 -12.19 -7.19
C ALA A 162 11.18 -12.22 -8.67
N THR A 163 10.82 -11.07 -9.25
CA THR A 163 10.39 -10.95 -10.66
C THR A 163 11.49 -10.47 -11.59
N LYS A 164 12.66 -10.08 -11.06
CA LYS A 164 13.80 -9.50 -11.80
C LYS A 164 13.41 -8.26 -12.61
N GLN A 165 12.46 -7.46 -12.10
CA GLN A 165 11.93 -6.25 -12.75
C GLN A 165 12.66 -4.96 -12.37
N GLY A 166 13.82 -5.05 -11.71
CA GLY A 166 14.67 -3.89 -11.45
C GLY A 166 15.25 -3.30 -12.74
N SER A 167 15.46 -1.99 -12.79
CA SER A 167 15.97 -1.31 -13.98
C SER A 167 17.48 -1.30 -14.11
N TYR A 168 18.22 -1.36 -13.02
CA TYR A 168 19.70 -1.38 -13.00
C TYR A 168 20.29 -2.52 -12.17
N ARG A 169 19.54 -3.10 -11.27
CA ARG A 169 19.81 -4.36 -10.55
C ARG A 169 18.51 -5.15 -10.45
N PRO A 170 18.56 -6.47 -10.27
CA PRO A 170 17.32 -7.29 -10.18
C PRO A 170 16.34 -6.85 -9.09
N ASP A 171 16.83 -6.21 -8.02
CA ASP A 171 16.08 -5.80 -6.84
C ASP A 171 16.00 -4.28 -6.63
N ALA A 172 16.39 -3.50 -7.65
CA ALA A 172 16.47 -2.05 -7.55
C ALA A 172 16.03 -1.36 -8.84
N ILE A 173 15.35 -0.23 -8.68
CA ILE A 173 14.80 0.56 -9.79
C ILE A 173 15.07 2.04 -9.54
N TYR A 174 15.41 2.78 -10.59
CA TYR A 174 15.51 4.23 -10.48
C TYR A 174 14.12 4.89 -10.36
N VAL A 175 14.06 6.04 -9.67
CA VAL A 175 12.83 6.82 -9.51
C VAL A 175 12.17 7.12 -10.84
N GLY A 176 12.95 7.49 -11.87
CA GLY A 176 12.44 7.82 -13.21
C GLY A 176 11.95 6.62 -14.02
N ASP A 177 12.23 5.40 -13.58
CA ASP A 177 11.84 4.15 -14.27
C ASP A 177 10.59 3.52 -13.66
N MET A 178 10.00 4.15 -12.64
CA MET A 178 8.72 3.72 -12.08
C MET A 178 7.61 3.96 -13.11
N THR A 179 6.86 2.91 -13.45
CA THR A 179 5.76 2.97 -14.43
C THR A 179 4.48 2.37 -13.87
N PRO A 180 3.31 2.73 -14.42
CA PRO A 180 2.05 2.08 -14.09
C PRO A 180 2.09 0.56 -14.31
N GLU A 181 2.72 0.10 -15.39
CA GLU A 181 2.82 -1.32 -15.77
C GLU A 181 3.61 -2.13 -14.73
N LEU A 182 4.70 -1.56 -14.18
CA LEU A 182 5.44 -2.16 -13.08
C LEU A 182 4.58 -2.27 -11.82
N LEU A 183 3.82 -1.22 -11.53
CA LEU A 183 2.96 -1.20 -10.35
C LEU A 183 1.79 -2.17 -10.47
N ASP A 184 1.24 -2.35 -11.68
CA ASP A 184 0.24 -3.36 -11.98
C ASP A 184 0.79 -4.78 -11.76
N SER A 185 2.01 -5.04 -12.22
CA SER A 185 2.72 -6.29 -11.95
C SER A 185 2.91 -6.53 -10.43
N TYR A 186 3.20 -5.48 -9.66
CA TYR A 186 3.30 -5.57 -8.21
C TYR A 186 1.95 -5.90 -7.56
N ILE A 187 0.87 -5.26 -7.99
CA ILE A 187 -0.50 -5.54 -7.51
C ILE A 187 -0.87 -7.00 -7.77
N THR A 188 -0.63 -7.47 -9.00
CA THR A 188 -0.89 -8.86 -9.40
C THR A 188 -0.07 -9.84 -8.55
N TRP A 189 1.22 -9.59 -8.38
CA TRP A 189 2.07 -10.42 -7.51
C TRP A 189 1.60 -10.44 -6.05
N ARG A 190 1.13 -9.31 -5.52
CA ARG A 190 0.56 -9.23 -4.17
C ARG A 190 -0.73 -10.05 -4.05
N ARG A 191 -1.55 -10.07 -5.10
CA ARG A 191 -2.82 -10.78 -5.13
C ARG A 191 -2.62 -12.28 -5.32
N GLU A 192 -1.82 -12.69 -6.28
CA GLU A 192 -1.70 -14.08 -6.69
C GLU A 192 -0.63 -14.86 -5.91
N VAL A 193 0.52 -14.25 -5.62
CA VAL A 193 1.64 -14.92 -4.93
C VAL A 193 1.56 -14.73 -3.43
N LYS A 194 1.14 -13.54 -2.95
CA LYS A 194 1.02 -13.26 -1.51
C LYS A 194 -0.39 -13.45 -0.96
N LEU A 195 -1.36 -13.72 -1.83
CA LEU A 195 -2.78 -13.93 -1.47
C LEU A 195 -3.35 -12.82 -0.58
N ASN A 196 -2.96 -11.57 -0.85
CA ASN A 196 -3.40 -10.44 -0.08
C ASN A 196 -4.76 -9.91 -0.58
N SER A 197 -5.60 -9.47 0.37
CA SER A 197 -6.82 -8.73 0.03
C SER A 197 -6.51 -7.37 -0.58
N ASP A 198 -7.45 -6.83 -1.38
CA ASP A 198 -7.33 -5.52 -2.01
C ASP A 198 -7.11 -4.38 -0.98
N ALA A 199 -7.72 -4.47 0.20
CA ALA A 199 -7.47 -3.53 1.30
C ALA A 199 -5.99 -3.56 1.76
N THR A 200 -5.40 -4.76 1.89
CA THR A 200 -3.99 -4.93 2.25
C THR A 200 -3.06 -4.43 1.15
N ILE A 201 -3.43 -4.65 -0.13
CA ILE A 201 -2.67 -4.15 -1.28
C ILE A 201 -2.72 -2.61 -1.31
N ASN A 202 -3.89 -2.00 -1.18
CA ASN A 202 -4.03 -0.54 -1.11
C ASN A 202 -3.25 0.10 0.04
N HIS A 203 -3.18 -0.59 1.19
CA HIS A 203 -2.33 -0.15 2.30
C HIS A 203 -0.85 -0.16 1.90
N ALA A 204 -0.40 -1.21 1.21
CA ALA A 204 0.98 -1.33 0.74
C ALA A 204 1.33 -0.33 -0.39
N LEU A 205 0.37 0.00 -1.25
CA LEU A 205 0.54 1.02 -2.30
C LEU A 205 0.71 2.43 -1.73
N THR A 206 0.08 2.74 -0.60
CA THR A 206 0.06 4.10 -0.05
C THR A 206 1.43 4.77 0.08
N PRO A 207 2.50 4.17 0.65
CA PRO A 207 3.82 4.79 0.71
C PRO A 207 4.49 4.87 -0.67
N ILE A 208 4.25 3.93 -1.59
CA ILE A 208 4.75 3.95 -2.97
C ILE A 208 4.17 5.15 -3.72
N LEU A 209 2.85 5.30 -3.72
CA LEU A 209 2.15 6.41 -4.37
C LEU A 209 2.61 7.77 -3.83
N LYS A 210 2.81 7.89 -2.52
CA LYS A 210 3.35 9.12 -1.90
C LYS A 210 4.77 9.42 -2.34
N ALA A 211 5.62 8.40 -2.49
CA ALA A 211 6.97 8.57 -2.98
C ALA A 211 6.97 9.01 -4.45
N CYS A 212 6.11 8.44 -5.29
CA CYS A 212 5.95 8.86 -6.69
C CYS A 212 5.45 10.30 -6.80
N ALA A 213 4.45 10.70 -6.02
CA ALA A 213 3.96 12.07 -5.99
C ALA A 213 5.08 13.06 -5.60
N TYR A 214 5.85 12.74 -4.56
CA TYR A 214 6.98 13.55 -4.15
C TYR A 214 8.09 13.60 -5.19
N ALA A 215 8.37 12.48 -5.87
CA ALA A 215 9.34 12.45 -6.97
C ALA A 215 8.90 13.35 -8.14
N SER A 216 7.61 13.40 -8.42
CA SER A 216 7.05 14.28 -9.45
C SER A 216 7.16 15.76 -9.05
N GLU A 217 6.88 16.10 -7.79
CA GLU A 217 7.10 17.46 -7.25
C GLU A 217 8.56 17.90 -7.35
N MET A 218 9.51 16.98 -7.21
CA MET A 218 10.95 17.21 -7.32
C MET A 218 11.47 17.21 -8.77
N GLY A 219 10.60 17.00 -9.77
CA GLY A 219 10.98 16.90 -11.18
C GLY A 219 11.75 15.63 -11.55
N MET A 220 11.76 14.62 -10.67
CA MET A 220 12.45 13.33 -10.89
C MET A 220 11.56 12.31 -11.62
N MET A 221 10.26 12.57 -11.73
CA MET A 221 9.27 11.74 -12.39
C MET A 221 8.35 12.61 -13.25
N ASP A 222 7.96 12.10 -14.41
CA ASP A 222 7.01 12.77 -15.29
C ASP A 222 5.63 12.92 -14.61
N PRO A 223 5.05 14.14 -14.55
CA PRO A 223 3.74 14.36 -13.95
C PRO A 223 2.61 13.50 -14.57
N ALA A 224 2.67 13.24 -15.88
CA ALA A 224 1.68 12.40 -16.56
C ALA A 224 1.79 10.93 -16.12
N ILE A 225 3.01 10.42 -15.94
CA ILE A 225 3.24 9.08 -15.40
C ILE A 225 2.76 9.00 -13.94
N ASN A 226 3.10 10.00 -13.12
CA ASN A 226 2.63 10.05 -11.75
C ASN A 226 1.10 10.07 -11.67
N ALA A 227 0.41 10.86 -12.49
CA ALA A 227 -1.06 10.89 -12.50
C ALA A 227 -1.64 9.49 -12.75
N ARG A 228 -1.15 8.75 -13.76
CA ARG A 228 -1.57 7.37 -14.02
C ARG A 228 -1.26 6.43 -12.85
N ILE A 229 -0.12 6.60 -12.18
CA ILE A 229 0.25 5.83 -10.98
C ILE A 229 -0.72 6.10 -9.82
N GLN A 230 -1.14 7.36 -9.60
CA GLN A 230 -2.08 7.70 -8.54
C GLN A 230 -3.46 7.06 -8.74
N ASP A 231 -3.89 6.87 -9.99
CA ASP A 231 -5.16 6.23 -10.35
C ASP A 231 -5.16 4.70 -10.14
N MET A 232 -4.00 4.10 -9.83
CA MET A 232 -3.88 2.65 -9.63
C MET A 232 -4.37 2.16 -8.27
N ARG A 233 -5.00 3.00 -7.47
CA ARG A 233 -5.67 2.55 -6.25
C ARG A 233 -6.81 1.61 -6.63
N ILE A 234 -6.81 0.44 -6.00
CA ILE A 234 -7.86 -0.54 -6.22
C ILE A 234 -9.15 0.00 -5.58
N VAL A 235 -10.14 0.24 -6.41
CA VAL A 235 -11.49 0.54 -5.92
C VAL A 235 -12.08 -0.80 -5.49
N SER A 236 -12.20 -1.00 -4.18
CA SER A 236 -12.93 -2.16 -3.67
C SER A 236 -14.35 -2.07 -4.20
N LYS A 237 -14.70 -2.91 -5.17
CA LYS A 237 -16.10 -3.13 -5.51
C LYS A 237 -16.72 -3.65 -4.21
N VAL A 238 -17.71 -2.93 -3.68
CA VAL A 238 -18.60 -3.51 -2.69
C VAL A 238 -19.23 -4.70 -3.42
N SER A 239 -18.75 -5.91 -3.12
CA SER A 239 -19.39 -7.09 -3.70
C SER A 239 -20.78 -7.13 -3.07
N LEU A 240 -21.79 -6.97 -3.90
CA LEU A 240 -23.18 -7.14 -3.55
C LEU A 240 -23.55 -8.63 -3.44
N SER A 241 -22.58 -9.54 -3.49
CA SER A 241 -22.78 -10.95 -3.22
C SER A 241 -22.98 -11.09 -1.71
N GLU A 242 -24.20 -11.39 -1.32
CA GLU A 242 -24.64 -11.65 0.06
C GLU A 242 -23.81 -12.74 0.75
N ASP A 243 -23.09 -13.57 -0.01
CA ASP A 243 -22.30 -14.72 0.46
C ASP A 243 -20.83 -14.38 0.81
N GLU A 244 -20.28 -13.23 0.39
CA GLU A 244 -18.86 -12.88 0.61
C GLU A 244 -18.62 -11.72 1.60
N ALA A 245 -19.65 -11.20 2.22
CA ALA A 245 -19.50 -10.44 3.44
C ALA A 245 -19.24 -11.40 4.62
N GLU A 246 -18.33 -12.36 4.45
CA GLU A 246 -17.68 -12.98 5.57
C GLU A 246 -16.91 -11.86 6.28
N PHE A 247 -17.67 -11.22 7.15
CA PHE A 247 -17.13 -10.38 8.19
C PHE A 247 -16.02 -11.19 8.80
N ASP A 248 -14.88 -10.60 8.90
CA ASP A 248 -13.81 -11.05 9.73
C ASP A 248 -14.39 -11.20 11.15
N GLY A 249 -15.23 -12.22 11.32
CA GLY A 249 -16.19 -12.47 12.40
C GLY A 249 -15.51 -12.78 13.73
N LYS A 250 -14.58 -11.92 14.11
CA LYS A 250 -13.80 -12.01 15.36
C LYS A 250 -14.57 -11.43 16.56
N SER A 251 -15.90 -11.43 16.51
CA SER A 251 -16.75 -11.16 17.67
C SER A 251 -17.21 -12.46 18.30
N LEU A 252 -17.15 -12.55 19.61
CA LEU A 252 -17.65 -13.70 20.37
C LEU A 252 -19.17 -13.63 20.52
N THR A 253 -19.83 -14.76 20.33
CA THR A 253 -21.24 -14.94 20.75
C THR A 253 -21.33 -15.01 22.28
N LYS A 254 -22.55 -14.98 22.78
CA LYS A 254 -22.80 -15.13 24.23
C LYS A 254 -22.29 -16.48 24.74
N GLU A 255 -22.53 -17.55 24.00
CA GLU A 255 -22.13 -18.92 24.32
C GLU A 255 -20.59 -19.04 24.33
N GLN A 256 -19.91 -18.47 23.33
CA GLN A 256 -18.46 -18.43 23.25
C GLN A 256 -17.85 -17.61 24.39
N MET A 257 -18.50 -16.52 24.80
CA MET A 257 -18.06 -15.74 25.95
C MET A 257 -18.19 -16.55 27.26
N PHE A 258 -19.24 -17.37 27.40
CA PHE A 258 -19.39 -18.29 28.54
C PHE A 258 -18.33 -19.38 28.52
N SER A 259 -18.04 -20.00 27.36
CA SER A 259 -16.95 -20.97 27.22
C SER A 259 -15.62 -20.39 27.64
N LEU A 260 -15.35 -19.13 27.28
CA LEU A 260 -14.14 -18.42 27.67
C LEU A 260 -14.08 -18.17 29.18
N LEU A 261 -15.21 -17.87 29.80
CA LEU A 261 -15.33 -17.70 31.26
C LEU A 261 -15.12 -19.03 32.01
N GLU A 262 -15.68 -20.14 31.52
CA GLU A 262 -15.45 -21.47 32.10
C GLU A 262 -13.97 -21.88 31.96
N TYR A 263 -13.35 -21.61 30.81
CA TYR A 263 -11.91 -21.81 30.66
C TYR A 263 -11.11 -20.99 31.68
N TYR A 264 -11.46 -19.74 31.91
CA TYR A 264 -10.81 -18.90 32.95
C TYR A 264 -10.90 -19.51 34.35
N LYS A 265 -12.06 -20.06 34.70
CA LYS A 265 -12.25 -20.70 36.03
C LYS A 265 -11.41 -21.96 36.21
N THR A 266 -11.35 -22.80 35.18
CA THR A 266 -10.75 -24.14 35.21
C THR A 266 -9.27 -24.18 34.81
N SER A 267 -8.76 -23.20 34.11
CA SER A 267 -7.38 -23.19 33.62
C SER A 267 -6.36 -23.25 34.76
N PRO A 268 -5.35 -24.12 34.67
CA PRO A 268 -4.26 -24.16 35.65
C PRO A 268 -3.18 -23.08 35.39
N GLU A 269 -3.22 -22.40 34.27
CA GLU A 269 -2.17 -21.50 33.80
C GLU A 269 -2.35 -20.06 34.31
N PRO A 270 -1.63 -19.60 35.35
CA PRO A 270 -1.86 -18.27 35.92
C PRO A 270 -1.72 -17.14 34.93
N ARG A 271 -0.73 -17.22 34.00
CA ARG A 271 -0.47 -16.17 33.04
C ARG A 271 -1.59 -16.04 32.01
N ARG A 272 -2.20 -17.17 31.62
CA ARG A 272 -3.37 -17.14 30.72
C ARG A 272 -4.59 -16.55 31.43
N LYS A 273 -4.79 -16.85 32.70
CA LYS A 273 -5.84 -16.20 33.50
C LYS A 273 -5.67 -14.69 33.53
N GLU A 274 -4.47 -14.20 33.77
CA GLU A 274 -4.18 -12.77 33.76
C GLU A 274 -4.52 -12.12 32.40
N PHE A 275 -4.16 -12.76 31.29
CA PHE A 275 -4.51 -12.24 29.95
C PHE A 275 -6.01 -12.30 29.67
N LEU A 276 -6.72 -13.30 30.18
CA LEU A 276 -8.17 -13.35 30.10
C LEU A 276 -8.83 -12.27 30.98
N GLU A 277 -8.30 -11.99 32.16
CA GLU A 277 -8.77 -10.85 32.98
C GLU A 277 -8.61 -9.52 32.23
N MET A 278 -7.51 -9.31 31.51
CA MET A 278 -7.31 -8.12 30.68
C MET A 278 -8.27 -8.09 29.49
N PHE A 279 -8.57 -9.25 28.90
CA PHE A 279 -9.56 -9.37 27.82
C PHE A 279 -10.97 -9.03 28.33
N PHE A 280 -11.39 -9.61 29.45
CA PHE A 280 -12.69 -9.30 30.05
C PHE A 280 -12.77 -7.86 30.53
N PHE A 281 -11.69 -7.33 31.10
CA PHE A 281 -11.63 -5.92 31.44
C PHE A 281 -11.81 -5.03 30.22
N ALA A 282 -11.11 -5.30 29.12
CA ALA A 282 -11.26 -4.54 27.88
C ALA A 282 -12.71 -4.58 27.35
N PHE A 283 -13.37 -5.74 27.40
CA PHE A 283 -14.78 -5.88 27.04
C PHE A 283 -15.68 -5.05 27.95
N HIS A 284 -15.57 -5.20 29.27
CA HIS A 284 -16.40 -4.50 30.26
C HIS A 284 -16.09 -3.00 30.39
N ALA A 285 -14.91 -2.57 29.97
CA ALA A 285 -14.52 -1.17 29.82
C ALA A 285 -14.81 -0.65 28.40
N CYS A 286 -15.96 -1.05 27.85
CA CYS A 286 -16.49 -0.57 26.59
C CYS A 286 -15.57 -0.79 25.37
N GLY A 287 -14.92 -1.94 25.31
CA GLY A 287 -14.07 -2.30 24.17
C GLY A 287 -12.76 -1.51 24.12
N LEU A 288 -12.11 -1.30 25.25
CA LEU A 288 -10.86 -0.56 25.36
C LEU A 288 -9.77 -1.20 24.50
N ARG A 289 -8.98 -0.40 23.80
CA ARG A 289 -7.88 -0.90 22.95
C ARG A 289 -6.75 -1.47 23.79
N VAL A 290 -6.04 -2.49 23.29
CA VAL A 290 -4.91 -3.11 23.99
C VAL A 290 -3.85 -2.09 24.43
N VAL A 291 -3.56 -1.06 23.62
CA VAL A 291 -2.60 -0.02 23.98
C VAL A 291 -3.09 0.82 25.17
N ASP A 292 -4.40 1.01 25.30
CA ASP A 292 -4.98 1.77 26.40
C ASP A 292 -5.11 0.91 27.66
N VAL A 293 -5.31 -0.41 27.54
CA VAL A 293 -5.25 -1.39 28.63
C VAL A 293 -3.81 -1.47 29.19
N MET A 294 -2.80 -1.65 28.32
CA MET A 294 -1.41 -1.80 28.77
C MET A 294 -0.84 -0.54 29.44
N THR A 295 -1.34 0.63 29.09
CA THR A 295 -0.91 1.92 29.64
C THR A 295 -1.89 2.49 30.67
N LEU A 296 -2.81 1.66 31.16
CA LEU A 296 -3.75 2.07 32.19
C LEU A 296 -3.01 2.22 33.53
N GLN A 297 -3.16 3.37 34.17
CA GLN A 297 -2.58 3.71 35.47
C GLN A 297 -3.69 3.85 36.50
N TRP A 298 -3.37 3.60 37.76
CA TRP A 298 -4.33 3.73 38.88
C TRP A 298 -4.95 5.12 38.96
N LYS A 299 -4.19 6.17 38.66
CA LYS A 299 -4.71 7.56 38.60
C LYS A 299 -5.82 7.80 37.57
N HIS A 300 -6.03 6.87 36.64
CA HIS A 300 -7.10 6.97 35.64
C HIS A 300 -8.42 6.40 36.16
N ILE A 301 -8.42 5.71 37.32
CA ILE A 301 -9.60 5.04 37.87
C ILE A 301 -10.15 5.85 39.02
N ASP A 302 -11.41 6.21 38.90
CA ASP A 302 -12.19 6.81 39.97
C ASP A 302 -13.17 5.76 40.49
N PHE A 303 -12.79 5.07 41.58
CA PHE A 303 -13.59 4.03 42.17
C PHE A 303 -14.90 4.55 42.78
N ALA A 304 -14.90 5.77 43.33
CA ALA A 304 -16.08 6.37 43.93
C ALA A 304 -17.16 6.69 42.88
N ARG A 305 -16.74 7.16 41.71
CA ARG A 305 -17.65 7.45 40.60
C ARG A 305 -17.83 6.27 39.64
N LYS A 306 -17.09 5.17 39.86
CA LYS A 306 -17.04 4.02 38.95
C LYS A 306 -16.71 4.40 37.53
N GLU A 307 -15.70 5.24 37.33
CA GLU A 307 -15.34 5.78 36.02
C GLU A 307 -13.84 5.60 35.74
N LEU A 308 -13.53 5.34 34.46
CA LEU A 308 -12.19 5.39 33.90
C LEU A 308 -12.05 6.69 33.08
N ARG A 309 -11.05 7.50 33.44
CA ARG A 309 -10.78 8.79 32.75
C ARG A 309 -9.38 8.78 32.19
N LYS A 310 -9.26 8.71 30.87
CA LYS A 310 -7.96 8.58 30.20
C LYS A 310 -7.94 9.33 28.87
N ILE A 311 -6.77 9.87 28.51
CA ILE A 311 -6.48 10.29 27.14
C ILE A 311 -6.05 9.04 26.37
N MET A 312 -6.77 8.68 25.32
CA MET A 312 -6.52 7.49 24.51
C MET A 312 -5.30 7.67 23.64
N ILE A 313 -4.34 6.76 23.70
CA ILE A 313 -3.05 6.85 23.00
C ILE A 313 -3.22 6.99 21.47
N LYS A 314 -4.14 6.23 20.86
CA LYS A 314 -4.31 6.22 19.41
C LYS A 314 -4.96 7.50 18.86
N THR A 315 -5.90 8.09 19.58
CA THR A 315 -6.76 9.18 19.10
C THR A 315 -6.46 10.52 19.74
N ASN A 316 -5.64 10.54 20.77
CA ASN A 316 -5.34 11.71 21.60
C ASN A 316 -6.60 12.42 22.13
N LYS A 317 -7.69 11.68 22.33
CA LYS A 317 -8.96 12.19 22.84
C LYS A 317 -9.17 11.75 24.28
N ARG A 318 -9.68 12.67 25.11
CA ARG A 318 -10.09 12.33 26.48
C ARG A 318 -11.36 11.49 26.43
N HIS A 319 -11.33 10.35 27.10
CA HIS A 319 -12.47 9.48 27.30
C HIS A 319 -12.83 9.37 28.76
N VAL A 320 -14.12 9.34 29.03
CA VAL A 320 -14.71 8.95 30.31
C VAL A 320 -15.56 7.73 30.04
N ILE A 321 -15.21 6.62 30.64
CA ILE A 321 -15.86 5.31 30.44
C ILE A 321 -16.46 4.90 31.80
N PRO A 322 -17.78 4.67 31.88
CA PRO A 322 -18.38 4.08 33.07
C PRO A 322 -17.88 2.65 33.24
N LEU A 323 -17.51 2.26 34.45
CA LEU A 323 -17.03 0.95 34.78
C LEU A 323 -18.18 0.10 35.35
N THR A 324 -18.37 -1.07 34.76
CA THR A 324 -19.33 -2.08 35.26
C THR A 324 -18.79 -2.81 36.50
N GLU A 325 -19.65 -3.43 37.29
CA GLU A 325 -19.19 -4.22 38.45
C GLU A 325 -18.16 -5.30 38.09
N PRO A 326 -18.30 -6.07 36.98
CA PRO A 326 -17.26 -7.02 36.59
C PRO A 326 -15.90 -6.33 36.30
N ALA A 327 -15.90 -5.14 35.72
CA ALA A 327 -14.65 -4.39 35.50
C ALA A 327 -14.02 -3.95 36.82
N LEU A 328 -14.83 -3.46 37.77
CA LEU A 328 -14.36 -3.08 39.12
C LEU A 328 -13.81 -4.26 39.89
N ASN A 329 -14.46 -5.42 39.85
CA ASN A 329 -13.98 -6.64 40.49
C ASN A 329 -12.61 -7.08 39.93
N ILE A 330 -12.38 -6.94 38.65
CA ILE A 330 -11.06 -7.19 38.03
C ILE A 330 -10.04 -6.19 38.59
N LEU A 331 -10.38 -4.89 38.61
CA LEU A 331 -9.48 -3.84 39.11
C LEU A 331 -9.11 -4.05 40.57
N HIS A 332 -10.05 -4.43 41.44
CA HIS A 332 -9.76 -4.71 42.85
C HIS A 332 -8.77 -5.88 43.02
N ARG A 333 -8.97 -6.99 42.28
CA ARG A 333 -8.01 -8.11 42.30
C ARG A 333 -6.61 -7.68 41.85
N TRP A 334 -6.53 -6.81 40.83
CA TRP A 334 -5.26 -6.30 40.34
C TRP A 334 -4.64 -5.27 41.29
N GLN A 335 -5.43 -4.51 42.02
CA GLN A 335 -4.95 -3.57 43.04
C GLN A 335 -4.20 -4.30 44.18
N GLU A 336 -4.70 -5.44 44.58
CA GLU A 336 -4.01 -6.31 45.56
C GLU A 336 -2.70 -6.88 45.01
N LYS A 337 -2.72 -7.36 43.73
CA LYS A 337 -1.54 -7.93 43.08
C LYS A 337 -0.45 -6.89 42.75
N ARG A 338 -0.83 -5.66 42.53
CA ARG A 338 0.01 -4.59 41.97
C ARG A 338 0.07 -3.36 42.87
N ALA A 339 -0.01 -3.57 44.17
CA ALA A 339 0.12 -2.49 45.16
C ALA A 339 1.44 -1.74 44.98
N GLY A 340 1.38 -0.42 44.84
CA GLY A 340 2.56 0.42 44.66
C GLY A 340 3.10 0.50 43.19
N CYS A 341 2.57 -0.27 42.27
CA CYS A 341 2.95 -0.18 40.85
C CYS A 341 2.23 0.98 40.17
N ARG A 342 2.86 1.54 39.14
CA ARG A 342 2.30 2.63 38.31
C ARG A 342 1.15 2.17 37.43
N TYR A 343 1.34 1.03 36.74
CA TYR A 343 0.35 0.49 35.82
C TYR A 343 -0.54 -0.56 36.47
N VAL A 344 -1.81 -0.58 36.09
CA VAL A 344 -2.81 -1.52 36.58
C VAL A 344 -2.42 -2.96 36.20
N PHE A 345 -2.07 -3.18 34.93
CA PHE A 345 -1.71 -4.50 34.42
C PHE A 345 -0.20 -4.65 34.22
N ASN A 346 0.30 -5.89 34.31
CA ASN A 346 1.73 -6.21 34.19
C ASN A 346 2.19 -6.42 32.72
N LEU A 347 1.64 -5.65 31.79
CA LEU A 347 2.00 -5.72 30.37
C LEU A 347 3.24 -4.91 30.01
N VAL A 348 3.53 -3.89 30.80
CA VAL A 348 4.68 -3.01 30.62
C VAL A 348 5.37 -2.76 31.96
N LYS A 349 6.63 -2.35 31.90
CA LYS A 349 7.39 -1.96 33.09
C LYS A 349 6.90 -0.60 33.61
N ASP A 350 7.00 -0.39 34.90
CA ASP A 350 6.55 0.84 35.55
C ASP A 350 7.40 2.08 35.19
N ASP A 351 8.63 1.86 34.73
CA ASP A 351 9.55 2.90 34.23
C ASP A 351 9.34 3.30 32.76
N LEU A 352 8.36 2.68 32.05
CA LEU A 352 8.09 3.02 30.67
C LEU A 352 7.75 4.49 30.51
N ASP A 353 8.56 5.22 29.73
CA ASP A 353 8.24 6.55 29.30
C ASP A 353 7.22 6.53 28.14
N LEU A 354 6.05 7.13 28.39
CA LEU A 354 4.98 7.21 27.39
C LEU A 354 5.22 8.30 26.32
N ASP A 355 6.13 9.23 26.61
CA ASP A 355 6.51 10.31 25.69
C ASP A 355 7.62 9.84 24.73
N ASP A 356 8.37 8.79 25.09
CA ASP A 356 9.28 8.11 24.17
C ASP A 356 8.48 7.23 23.18
N ALA A 357 8.29 7.75 21.97
CA ALA A 357 7.54 7.07 20.90
C ALA A 357 8.16 5.73 20.50
N GLU A 358 9.47 5.55 20.61
CA GLU A 358 10.15 4.29 20.26
C GLU A 358 9.98 3.25 21.36
N ALA A 359 10.18 3.62 22.62
CA ALA A 359 9.96 2.74 23.77
C ALA A 359 8.50 2.29 23.84
N LEU A 360 7.56 3.20 23.66
CA LEU A 360 6.12 2.90 23.61
C LEU A 360 5.75 1.98 22.43
N TYR A 361 6.32 2.21 21.24
CA TYR A 361 6.09 1.35 20.09
C TYR A 361 6.58 -0.07 20.32
N LYS A 362 7.79 -0.25 20.84
CA LYS A 362 8.38 -1.56 21.17
C LYS A 362 7.57 -2.27 22.25
N ALA A 363 7.25 -1.57 23.35
CA ALA A 363 6.46 -2.11 24.44
C ALA A 363 5.08 -2.57 23.97
N ARG A 364 4.39 -1.76 23.16
CA ARG A 364 3.09 -2.11 22.58
C ARG A 364 3.15 -3.36 21.73
N ASN A 365 4.13 -3.45 20.82
CA ASN A 365 4.23 -4.60 19.92
C ASN A 365 4.52 -5.88 20.70
N ASN A 366 5.42 -5.83 21.69
CA ASN A 366 5.74 -6.97 22.55
C ASN A 366 4.54 -7.41 23.40
N ALA A 367 3.87 -6.47 24.07
CA ALA A 367 2.69 -6.75 24.87
C ALA A 367 1.56 -7.33 24.02
N THR A 368 1.28 -6.71 22.86
CA THR A 368 0.23 -7.17 21.93
C THR A 368 0.54 -8.58 21.40
N LYS A 369 1.80 -8.84 21.03
CA LYS A 369 2.22 -10.17 20.57
C LYS A 369 2.04 -11.21 21.65
N CYS A 370 2.54 -10.94 22.86
CA CYS A 370 2.50 -11.86 23.98
C CYS A 370 1.06 -12.23 24.38
N ILE A 371 0.19 -11.23 24.56
CA ILE A 371 -1.20 -11.46 24.95
C ILE A 371 -2.00 -12.17 23.84
N ASN A 372 -1.83 -11.76 22.57
CA ASN A 372 -2.57 -12.36 21.46
C ASN A 372 -2.13 -13.80 21.17
N GLN A 373 -0.84 -14.14 21.31
CA GLN A 373 -0.38 -15.52 21.21
C GLN A 373 -1.03 -16.41 22.27
N SER A 374 -1.13 -15.94 23.51
CA SER A 374 -1.79 -16.68 24.59
C SER A 374 -3.29 -16.81 24.35
N LEU A 375 -3.96 -15.73 23.95
CA LEU A 375 -5.39 -15.75 23.64
C LEU A 375 -5.71 -16.66 22.45
N ALA A 376 -4.86 -16.71 21.43
CA ALA A 376 -5.04 -17.61 20.28
C ALA A 376 -5.07 -19.08 20.71
N VAL A 377 -4.15 -19.48 21.60
CA VAL A 377 -4.14 -20.84 22.17
C VAL A 377 -5.43 -21.14 22.95
N VAL A 378 -5.91 -20.17 23.74
CA VAL A 378 -7.18 -20.32 24.45
C VAL A 378 -8.34 -20.47 23.48
N GLY A 379 -8.39 -19.63 22.44
CA GLY A 379 -9.43 -19.71 21.41
C GLY A 379 -9.46 -21.08 20.71
N GLU A 380 -8.30 -21.63 20.38
CA GLU A 380 -8.18 -22.96 19.80
C GLU A 380 -8.68 -24.05 20.77
N GLN A 381 -8.31 -23.98 22.05
CA GLN A 381 -8.70 -24.96 23.07
C GLN A 381 -10.21 -24.98 23.35
N ILE A 382 -10.90 -23.86 23.20
CA ILE A 382 -12.36 -23.79 23.34
C ILE A 382 -13.11 -23.90 22.00
N GLY A 383 -12.39 -24.21 20.89
CA GLY A 383 -12.99 -24.47 19.58
C GLY A 383 -13.54 -23.24 18.88
N LEU A 384 -12.92 -22.05 19.04
CA LEU A 384 -13.35 -20.87 18.29
C LEU A 384 -12.99 -21.01 16.80
N PRO A 385 -13.88 -20.55 15.89
CA PRO A 385 -13.63 -20.60 14.44
C PRO A 385 -12.59 -19.58 13.96
N PHE A 386 -12.07 -18.74 14.85
CA PHE A 386 -11.08 -17.71 14.54
C PHE A 386 -10.04 -17.59 15.66
N SER A 387 -8.88 -17.03 15.32
CA SER A 387 -7.82 -16.76 16.29
C SER A 387 -8.23 -15.64 17.27
N LEU A 388 -8.39 -15.97 18.54
CA LEU A 388 -8.78 -15.01 19.57
C LEU A 388 -7.68 -13.97 19.79
N SER A 389 -8.06 -12.71 19.94
CA SER A 389 -7.14 -11.59 20.18
C SER A 389 -7.80 -10.51 21.05
N MET A 390 -7.01 -9.59 21.59
CA MET A 390 -7.55 -8.44 22.35
C MET A 390 -8.53 -7.58 21.53
N HIS A 391 -8.40 -7.60 20.20
CA HIS A 391 -9.32 -6.86 19.35
C HIS A 391 -10.71 -7.49 19.31
N ALA A 392 -10.80 -8.80 19.51
CA ALA A 392 -12.08 -9.51 19.61
C ALA A 392 -12.91 -9.02 20.83
N ALA A 393 -12.30 -8.64 21.95
CA ALA A 393 -13.02 -8.04 23.09
C ALA A 393 -13.77 -6.77 22.65
N ARG A 394 -13.12 -5.93 21.85
CA ARG A 394 -13.71 -4.69 21.35
C ARG A 394 -14.81 -4.93 20.33
N HIS A 395 -14.62 -5.88 19.39
CA HIS A 395 -15.66 -6.26 18.44
C HIS A 395 -16.87 -6.88 19.16
N SER A 396 -16.62 -7.78 20.09
CA SER A 396 -17.71 -8.41 20.88
C SER A 396 -18.48 -7.37 21.69
N PHE A 397 -17.81 -6.39 22.31
CA PHE A 397 -18.50 -5.31 23.00
C PHE A 397 -19.38 -4.51 22.04
N ALA A 398 -18.89 -4.14 20.87
CA ALA A 398 -19.64 -3.33 19.91
C ALA A 398 -20.89 -4.07 19.42
N VAL A 399 -20.74 -5.35 19.02
CA VAL A 399 -21.86 -6.19 18.58
C VAL A 399 -22.88 -6.37 19.71
N PHE A 400 -22.40 -6.68 20.92
CA PHE A 400 -23.26 -6.84 22.09
C PHE A 400 -24.03 -5.56 22.42
N ALA A 401 -23.37 -4.40 22.37
CA ALA A 401 -24.00 -3.11 22.63
C ALA A 401 -25.09 -2.76 21.59
N LEU A 402 -24.81 -3.02 20.29
CA LEU A 402 -25.80 -2.84 19.24
C LEU A 402 -26.98 -3.78 19.40
N ASN A 403 -26.76 -5.06 19.69
CA ASN A 403 -27.83 -6.04 19.93
C ASN A 403 -28.67 -5.73 21.18
N LYS A 404 -28.15 -4.89 22.10
CA LYS A 404 -28.86 -4.35 23.24
C LYS A 404 -29.58 -3.02 22.95
N GLY A 405 -29.60 -2.57 21.70
CA GLY A 405 -30.32 -1.39 21.26
C GLY A 405 -29.58 -0.07 21.45
N LEU A 406 -28.24 -0.09 21.70
CA LEU A 406 -27.46 1.15 21.66
C LEU A 406 -27.32 1.63 20.22
N SER A 407 -27.59 2.92 19.98
CA SER A 407 -27.44 3.47 18.64
C SER A 407 -25.98 3.45 18.17
N MET A 408 -25.77 3.33 16.84
CA MET A 408 -24.46 3.32 16.22
C MET A 408 -23.59 4.51 16.63
N SER A 409 -24.21 5.69 16.77
CA SER A 409 -23.50 6.91 17.20
C SER A 409 -23.01 6.82 18.64
N VAL A 410 -23.78 6.24 19.54
CA VAL A 410 -23.39 6.01 20.93
C VAL A 410 -22.24 4.99 20.99
N VAL A 411 -22.36 3.86 20.29
CA VAL A 411 -21.31 2.84 20.20
C VAL A 411 -20.02 3.43 19.61
N SER A 412 -20.10 4.20 18.54
CA SER A 412 -18.95 4.90 17.94
C SER A 412 -18.25 5.83 18.94
N ARG A 413 -19.01 6.61 19.69
CA ARG A 413 -18.49 7.55 20.70
C ARG A 413 -17.81 6.80 21.83
N VAL A 414 -18.44 5.75 22.36
CA VAL A 414 -17.90 4.95 23.46
C VAL A 414 -16.65 4.21 23.04
N LEU A 415 -16.59 3.68 21.83
CA LEU A 415 -15.39 3.09 21.25
C LEU A 415 -14.29 4.12 20.98
N GLY A 416 -14.61 5.41 20.89
CA GLY A 416 -13.67 6.48 20.57
C GLY A 416 -13.20 6.44 19.10
N HIS A 417 -14.13 6.22 18.18
CA HIS A 417 -13.87 6.40 16.77
C HIS A 417 -13.91 7.89 16.41
N GLY A 418 -13.12 8.27 15.40
CA GLY A 418 -13.08 9.66 14.93
C GLY A 418 -14.30 10.04 14.12
N SER A 419 -14.99 9.07 13.52
CA SER A 419 -16.20 9.20 12.70
C SER A 419 -17.09 7.97 12.91
N THR A 420 -18.39 8.13 12.72
CA THR A 420 -19.38 7.04 12.72
C THR A 420 -19.15 6.08 11.55
N ASP A 421 -18.63 6.56 10.42
CA ASP A 421 -18.38 5.76 9.21
C ASP A 421 -17.52 4.51 9.50
N VAL A 422 -16.55 4.63 10.43
CA VAL A 422 -15.71 3.49 10.84
C VAL A 422 -16.56 2.43 11.53
N THR A 423 -17.53 2.85 12.34
CA THR A 423 -18.42 1.94 13.07
C THR A 423 -19.46 1.34 12.11
N GLU A 424 -20.02 2.14 11.21
CA GLU A 424 -20.95 1.69 10.20
C GLU A 424 -20.34 0.66 9.26
N LYS A 425 -19.17 0.94 8.69
CA LYS A 425 -18.48 -0.01 7.81
C LYS A 425 -18.19 -1.36 8.47
N VAL A 426 -17.94 -1.37 9.76
CA VAL A 426 -17.57 -2.59 10.48
C VAL A 426 -18.81 -3.32 11.01
N TYR A 427 -19.86 -2.61 11.40
CA TYR A 427 -20.99 -3.18 12.15
C TYR A 427 -22.36 -3.03 11.46
N ALA A 428 -22.46 -2.42 10.27
CA ALA A 428 -23.69 -2.18 9.55
C ALA A 428 -24.52 -3.46 9.33
N LYS A 429 -23.89 -4.61 9.19
CA LYS A 429 -24.56 -5.89 9.00
C LYS A 429 -25.28 -6.44 10.23
N PHE A 430 -24.98 -5.91 11.43
CA PHE A 430 -25.75 -6.22 12.63
C PHE A 430 -27.00 -5.35 12.78
N LEU A 431 -27.16 -4.34 11.90
CA LEU A 431 -28.35 -3.48 11.85
C LEU A 431 -29.66 -4.22 11.51
N PRO A 432 -29.73 -5.26 10.64
CA PRO A 432 -30.99 -5.91 10.33
C PRO A 432 -31.70 -6.47 11.55
N GLU A 433 -30.99 -7.13 12.48
CA GLU A 433 -31.60 -7.66 13.71
C GLU A 433 -32.02 -6.52 14.65
N THR A 434 -31.17 -5.51 14.81
CA THR A 434 -31.45 -4.32 15.62
C THR A 434 -32.59 -3.50 15.01
N LEU A 435 -32.60 -3.33 13.68
CA LEU A 435 -33.63 -2.61 12.96
C LEU A 435 -35.01 -3.32 13.10
N SER A 436 -35.01 -4.64 12.98
CA SER A 436 -36.25 -5.44 13.19
C SER A 436 -36.78 -5.27 14.61
N ALA A 437 -35.91 -5.24 15.63
CA ALA A 437 -36.32 -5.04 17.03
C ALA A 437 -36.80 -3.60 17.27
N GLU A 438 -36.14 -2.59 16.69
CA GLU A 438 -36.58 -1.18 16.79
C GLU A 438 -37.88 -0.94 16.05
N VAL A 439 -38.05 -1.49 14.84
CA VAL A 439 -39.31 -1.42 14.09
C VAL A 439 -40.46 -2.15 14.84
N ALA A 440 -40.17 -3.26 15.52
CA ALA A 440 -41.15 -3.92 16.37
C ALA A 440 -41.57 -3.04 17.55
N ARG A 441 -40.65 -2.36 18.23
CA ARG A 441 -40.97 -1.38 19.28
C ARG A 441 -41.79 -0.21 18.75
N LEU A 442 -41.42 0.34 17.58
CA LEU A 442 -42.19 1.41 16.93
C LEU A 442 -43.60 0.95 16.57
N LYS A 443 -43.80 -0.31 16.18
CA LYS A 443 -45.14 -0.85 15.94
C LYS A 443 -45.99 -0.91 17.19
N GLU A 444 -45.40 -1.25 18.36
CA GLU A 444 -46.11 -1.20 19.64
C GLU A 444 -46.53 0.23 20.00
N ASP A 445 -45.70 1.22 19.75
CA ASP A 445 -46.01 2.65 19.98
C ASP A 445 -47.02 3.17 18.95
N PHE A 446 -46.97 2.69 17.69
CA PHE A 446 -47.91 3.09 16.63
C PHE A 446 -49.31 2.47 16.73
N VAL A 447 -49.46 1.34 17.41
CA VAL A 447 -50.78 0.74 17.67
C VAL A 447 -51.69 1.70 18.48
N SER A 448 -51.09 2.63 19.25
CA SER A 448 -51.82 3.68 19.94
C SER A 448 -52.25 4.88 19.07
N LEU A 449 -51.84 4.91 17.79
CA LEU A 449 -52.10 5.96 16.82
C LEU A 449 -52.99 5.50 15.68
N GLU A 450 -53.83 4.46 15.88
CA GLU A 450 -54.81 4.10 14.87
C GLU A 450 -55.71 5.27 14.58
N ILE A 451 -55.57 5.83 13.38
CA ILE A 451 -56.47 6.82 12.83
C ILE A 451 -57.72 6.04 12.45
N VAL A 452 -58.80 6.23 13.22
CA VAL A 452 -60.18 5.74 12.94
C VAL A 452 -60.71 6.36 11.65
#